data_6892ee1fa8f0c9ece47ed6b4ab85cada
#
_entry.id   6892ee1fa8f0c9ece47ed6b4ab85cada
#
_cell.length_a   1.000
_cell.length_b   1.000
_cell.length_c   1.000
_cell.angle_alpha   90.00
_cell.angle_beta   90.00
_cell.angle_gamma   90.00
#
_symmetry.space_group_name_H-M   'P 1'
#
loop_
_entity.id
_entity.type
_entity.pdbx_description
1 polymer ?
#
loop_
_entity_poly.entity_id
_entity_poly.type
_entity_poly.pdbx_seq_one_letter_code
_entity_poly.pdbx_strand_id
1 'polypeptide(L)'
;GAILAGTVASPLITFAADNTDLNSMTLDDITAKAKEEGDVESVGMPDSWANWGQTWQDLNDKYGITHADSDMSSAEELQMFQTEGEKGTKDIGDVGQAFGAQAVDEDLVQGYKTSYWDSVPDWAKGEDGKWMIAYTGATTFLTNTDEVENAPTSWADIKDGDYTVALGDINGG
;
A
#
# COMPACT_ATOMS: atom_id res chain seq x y z
N GLY A 1 -14.71 36.19 40.72
CA GLY A 1 -14.41 34.79 40.48
C GLY A 1 -13.79 34.64 39.10
N ALA A 2 -12.45 34.46 39.01
CA ALA A 2 -11.76 34.19 37.78
C ALA A 2 -11.70 32.66 37.56
N ILE A 3 -12.26 32.20 36.43
CA ILE A 3 -12.16 30.83 36.00
C ILE A 3 -10.88 30.70 35.16
N LEU A 4 -9.84 30.07 35.71
CA LEU A 4 -8.69 29.63 34.93
C LEU A 4 -9.11 28.39 34.13
N ALA A 5 -9.24 28.53 32.81
CA ALA A 5 -9.30 27.40 31.89
C ALA A 5 -7.86 26.91 31.67
N GLY A 6 -7.50 25.83 32.31
CA GLY A 6 -6.25 25.14 32.07
C GLY A 6 -6.36 24.39 30.73
N THR A 7 -5.68 24.85 29.70
CA THR A 7 -5.42 24.09 28.49
C THR A 7 -4.41 23.00 28.82
N VAL A 8 -4.89 21.76 28.86
CA VAL A 8 -4.01 20.60 28.89
C VAL A 8 -3.45 20.46 27.45
N ALA A 9 -2.26 20.97 27.23
CA ALA A 9 -1.51 20.67 26.02
C ALA A 9 -1.03 19.20 26.16
N SER A 10 -1.67 18.29 25.43
CA SER A 10 -1.07 16.98 25.17
C SER A 10 0.23 17.20 24.43
N PRO A 11 1.35 16.60 24.86
CA PRO A 11 2.55 16.65 24.07
C PRO A 11 2.28 15.92 22.75
N LEU A 12 2.33 16.65 21.63
CA LEU A 12 2.51 16.07 20.33
C LEU A 12 3.90 15.42 20.37
N ILE A 13 3.92 14.10 20.57
CA ILE A 13 5.13 13.31 20.37
C ILE A 13 5.30 13.27 18.85
N THR A 14 6.07 14.20 18.32
CA THR A 14 6.55 14.13 16.94
C THR A 14 7.64 13.05 16.96
N PHE A 15 7.31 11.85 16.54
CA PHE A 15 8.32 10.89 16.17
C PHE A 15 8.99 11.44 14.91
N ALA A 16 10.22 11.92 15.05
CA ALA A 16 11.11 12.08 13.91
C ALA A 16 11.21 10.68 13.29
N ALA A 17 11.07 10.58 11.97
CA ALA A 17 11.33 9.35 11.24
C ALA A 17 12.73 8.87 11.67
N ASP A 18 12.76 7.89 12.55
CA ASP A 18 14.01 7.31 13.01
C ASP A 18 14.50 6.47 11.84
N ASN A 19 15.55 6.88 11.16
CA ASN A 19 16.20 6.20 10.04
C ASN A 19 16.80 4.85 10.49
N THR A 20 16.07 4.11 11.32
CA THR A 20 16.48 2.82 11.85
C THR A 20 16.41 1.80 10.73
N ASP A 21 17.54 1.17 10.42
CA ASP A 21 17.57 0.04 9.50
C ASP A 21 16.84 -1.15 10.12
N LEU A 22 15.58 -1.36 9.71
CA LEU A 22 14.73 -2.46 10.17
C LEU A 22 15.33 -3.84 9.87
N ASN A 23 16.21 -3.96 8.86
CA ASN A 23 16.90 -5.23 8.56
C ASN A 23 17.92 -5.60 9.64
N SER A 24 18.36 -4.66 10.46
CA SER A 24 19.25 -4.90 11.60
C SER A 24 18.52 -5.34 12.88
N MET A 25 17.19 -5.27 12.89
CA MET A 25 16.35 -5.61 14.04
C MET A 25 15.77 -7.01 13.94
N THR A 26 15.54 -7.66 15.09
CA THR A 26 14.75 -8.88 15.12
C THR A 26 13.26 -8.58 14.98
N LEU A 27 12.47 -9.57 14.57
CA LEU A 27 11.02 -9.43 14.50
C LEU A 27 10.42 -9.10 15.89
N ASP A 28 11.00 -9.64 16.96
CA ASP A 28 10.54 -9.35 18.32
C ASP A 28 10.80 -7.89 18.70
N ASP A 29 11.95 -7.33 18.31
CA ASP A 29 12.26 -5.92 18.54
C ASP A 29 11.32 -4.99 17.75
N ILE A 30 11.08 -5.31 16.47
CA ILE A 30 10.12 -4.58 15.62
C ILE A 30 8.71 -4.64 16.24
N THR A 31 8.28 -5.83 16.65
CA THR A 31 6.97 -6.04 17.28
C THR A 31 6.84 -5.26 18.59
N ALA A 32 7.89 -5.20 19.39
CA ALA A 32 7.87 -4.44 20.65
C ALA A 32 7.73 -2.94 20.38
N LYS A 33 8.46 -2.40 19.40
CA LYS A 33 8.35 -0.98 18.99
C LYS A 33 6.96 -0.67 18.43
N ALA A 34 6.45 -1.49 17.52
CA ALA A 34 5.12 -1.30 16.93
C ALA A 34 4.00 -1.30 17.99
N LYS A 35 4.12 -2.14 19.03
CA LYS A 35 3.18 -2.12 20.17
C LYS A 35 3.29 -0.87 21.02
N GLU A 36 4.48 -0.29 21.13
CA GLU A 36 4.71 0.97 21.84
C GLU A 36 4.15 2.15 21.07
N GLU A 37 4.28 2.16 19.75
CA GLU A 37 3.69 3.14 18.84
C GLU A 37 2.16 3.04 18.81
N GLY A 38 1.63 1.83 18.74
CA GLY A 38 0.22 1.50 18.91
C GLY A 38 -0.65 1.65 17.69
N ASP A 39 -0.14 2.17 16.58
CA ASP A 39 -0.86 2.38 15.33
C ASP A 39 0.01 2.13 14.10
N VAL A 40 -0.65 1.94 12.95
CA VAL A 40 -0.04 1.93 11.63
C VAL A 40 -0.88 2.78 10.68
N GLU A 41 -0.20 3.65 9.96
CA GLU A 41 -0.79 4.55 8.97
C GLU A 41 -0.48 4.04 7.56
N SER A 42 -1.51 3.71 6.79
CA SER A 42 -1.34 3.26 5.41
C SER A 42 -1.90 4.25 4.39
N VAL A 43 -1.54 4.02 3.15
CA VAL A 43 -2.10 4.72 2.00
C VAL A 43 -2.41 3.74 0.88
N GLY A 44 -3.59 3.88 0.25
CA GLY A 44 -4.06 3.00 -0.81
C GLY A 44 -4.42 1.58 -0.36
N MET A 45 -4.67 1.37 0.93
CA MET A 45 -4.95 0.05 1.52
C MET A 45 -6.27 0.02 2.31
N PRO A 46 -7.38 0.50 1.72
CA PRO A 46 -8.66 0.56 2.43
C PRO A 46 -9.21 -0.83 2.75
N ASP A 47 -9.99 -0.94 3.81
CA ASP A 47 -10.56 -2.20 4.31
C ASP A 47 -11.35 -3.00 3.27
N SER A 48 -11.95 -2.30 2.31
CA SER A 48 -12.78 -2.91 1.26
C SER A 48 -11.99 -3.53 0.09
N TRP A 49 -10.68 -3.33 0.03
CA TRP A 49 -9.82 -3.76 -1.06
C TRP A 49 -8.88 -4.89 -0.64
N ALA A 50 -8.59 -5.82 -1.54
CA ALA A 50 -7.55 -6.86 -1.42
C ALA A 50 -7.50 -7.59 -0.06
N ASN A 51 -8.64 -7.68 0.65
CA ASN A 51 -8.75 -8.25 1.99
C ASN A 51 -7.93 -7.51 3.07
N TRP A 52 -7.59 -6.24 2.86
CA TRP A 52 -6.84 -5.45 3.84
C TRP A 52 -7.58 -5.36 5.18
N GLY A 53 -8.91 -5.23 5.19
CA GLY A 53 -9.70 -5.18 6.42
C GLY A 53 -9.45 -6.34 7.36
N GLN A 54 -9.34 -7.57 6.83
CA GLN A 54 -8.98 -8.75 7.66
C GLN A 54 -7.54 -8.67 8.15
N THR A 55 -6.62 -8.21 7.31
CA THR A 55 -5.20 -8.03 7.69
C THR A 55 -5.06 -7.06 8.85
N TRP A 56 -5.75 -5.92 8.81
CA TRP A 56 -5.74 -4.94 9.89
C TRP A 56 -6.42 -5.46 11.16
N GLN A 57 -7.51 -6.21 11.02
CA GLN A 57 -8.16 -6.86 12.17
C GLN A 57 -7.22 -7.86 12.85
N ASP A 58 -6.54 -8.70 12.09
CA ASP A 58 -5.58 -9.69 12.61
C ASP A 58 -4.41 -9.01 13.33
N LEU A 59 -3.95 -7.87 12.80
CA LEU A 59 -2.89 -7.06 13.41
C LEU A 59 -3.34 -6.49 14.76
N ASN A 60 -4.57 -5.97 14.82
CA ASN A 60 -5.17 -5.47 16.06
C ASN A 60 -5.36 -6.59 17.08
N ASP A 61 -5.95 -7.71 16.68
CA ASP A 61 -6.22 -8.84 17.57
C ASP A 61 -4.94 -9.44 18.17
N LYS A 62 -3.88 -9.52 17.36
CA LYS A 62 -2.63 -10.13 17.77
C LYS A 62 -1.71 -9.20 18.55
N TYR A 63 -1.68 -7.93 18.20
CA TYR A 63 -0.69 -6.99 18.71
C TYR A 63 -1.27 -5.77 19.40
N GLY A 64 -2.57 -5.52 19.27
CA GLY A 64 -3.25 -4.33 19.80
C GLY A 64 -2.95 -3.05 19.00
N ILE A 65 -2.47 -3.19 17.76
CA ILE A 65 -2.13 -2.07 16.88
C ILE A 65 -3.39 -1.64 16.14
N THR A 66 -3.69 -0.35 16.17
CA THR A 66 -4.78 0.24 15.39
C THR A 66 -4.31 0.59 13.98
N HIS A 67 -5.25 0.81 13.07
CA HIS A 67 -4.95 1.13 11.68
C HIS A 67 -5.79 2.30 11.21
N ALA A 68 -5.20 3.18 10.43
CA ALA A 68 -5.91 4.17 9.62
C ALA A 68 -5.33 4.19 8.19
N ASP A 69 -6.21 4.38 7.21
CA ASP A 69 -5.85 4.45 5.81
C ASP A 69 -6.23 5.80 5.20
N SER A 70 -5.44 6.24 4.22
CA SER A 70 -5.79 7.34 3.34
C SER A 70 -5.89 6.79 1.92
N ASP A 71 -7.11 6.60 1.43
CA ASP A 71 -7.33 6.08 0.08
C ASP A 71 -7.00 7.15 -0.97
N MET A 72 -6.08 6.82 -1.87
CA MET A 72 -5.69 7.67 -2.99
C MET A 72 -5.11 6.83 -4.13
N SER A 73 -4.97 7.41 -5.31
CA SER A 73 -4.35 6.74 -6.45
C SER A 73 -2.84 6.59 -6.27
N SER A 74 -2.24 5.59 -6.94
CA SER A 74 -0.78 5.36 -6.90
C SER A 74 0.05 6.60 -7.23
N ALA A 75 -0.40 7.41 -8.19
CA ALA A 75 0.28 8.65 -8.55
C ALA A 75 0.24 9.69 -7.41
N GLU A 76 -0.90 9.81 -6.72
CA GLU A 76 -1.06 10.71 -5.58
C GLU A 76 -0.22 10.26 -4.38
N GLU A 77 -0.13 8.94 -4.15
CA GLU A 77 0.73 8.36 -3.11
C GLU A 77 2.20 8.74 -3.31
N LEU A 78 2.74 8.53 -4.51
CA LEU A 78 4.12 8.90 -4.80
C LEU A 78 4.36 10.39 -4.65
N GLN A 79 3.41 11.23 -5.11
CA GLN A 79 3.51 12.68 -4.92
C GLN A 79 3.51 13.07 -3.45
N MET A 80 2.72 12.38 -2.61
CA MET A 80 2.70 12.58 -1.18
C MET A 80 4.05 12.21 -0.57
N PHE A 81 4.59 11.02 -0.86
CA PHE A 81 5.90 10.58 -0.37
C PHE A 81 7.01 11.56 -0.76
N GLN A 82 7.02 12.02 -2.00
CA GLN A 82 7.99 13.02 -2.46
C GLN A 82 7.86 14.36 -1.72
N THR A 83 6.63 14.80 -1.45
CA THR A 83 6.36 16.08 -0.77
C THR A 83 6.72 16.03 0.70
N GLU A 84 6.40 14.94 1.38
CA GLU A 84 6.65 14.75 2.80
C GLU A 84 8.12 14.43 3.10
N GLY A 85 8.78 13.66 2.22
CA GLY A 85 10.18 13.27 2.36
C GLY A 85 10.46 12.61 3.70
N GLU A 86 11.50 13.07 4.40
CA GLU A 86 11.90 12.53 5.72
C GLU A 86 10.87 12.75 6.84
N LYS A 87 9.82 13.53 6.57
CA LYS A 87 8.71 13.78 7.51
C LYS A 87 7.47 12.97 7.13
N GLY A 88 7.66 11.84 6.50
CA GLY A 88 6.58 10.97 6.08
C GLY A 88 5.60 10.68 7.22
N THR A 89 4.30 10.70 6.88
CA THR A 89 3.20 10.45 7.81
C THR A 89 2.60 9.05 7.62
N LYS A 90 3.12 8.28 6.68
CA LYS A 90 2.65 6.94 6.34
C LYS A 90 3.77 5.91 6.49
N ASP A 91 3.39 4.76 6.98
CA ASP A 91 4.30 3.64 7.23
C ASP A 91 4.38 2.69 6.05
N ILE A 92 3.28 2.54 5.31
CA ILE A 92 3.17 1.59 4.20
C ILE A 92 2.19 2.09 3.13
N GLY A 93 2.46 1.77 1.87
CA GLY A 93 1.58 2.08 0.75
C GLY A 93 1.38 0.89 -0.19
N ASP A 94 0.25 0.88 -0.90
CA ASP A 94 -0.10 -0.09 -1.94
C ASP A 94 -0.22 0.62 -3.28
N VAL A 95 0.75 0.42 -4.13
CA VAL A 95 0.81 1.06 -5.45
C VAL A 95 0.83 0.03 -6.58
N GLY A 96 0.32 0.39 -7.73
CA GLY A 96 0.48 -0.42 -8.94
C GLY A 96 1.95 -0.67 -9.26
N GLN A 97 2.28 -1.85 -9.78
CA GLN A 97 3.67 -2.30 -10.00
C GLN A 97 4.54 -1.27 -10.76
N ALA A 98 3.98 -0.56 -11.73
CA ALA A 98 4.72 0.46 -12.49
C ALA A 98 5.17 1.63 -11.60
N PHE A 99 4.36 2.02 -10.63
CA PHE A 99 4.67 3.07 -9.66
C PHE A 99 5.68 2.60 -8.60
N GLY A 100 5.72 1.30 -8.30
CA GLY A 100 6.74 0.71 -7.43
C GLY A 100 8.15 0.93 -7.96
N ALA A 101 8.37 0.77 -9.26
CA ALA A 101 9.65 1.08 -9.90
C ALA A 101 10.02 2.57 -9.75
N GLN A 102 9.07 3.46 -9.97
CA GLN A 102 9.28 4.91 -9.80
C GLN A 102 9.61 5.25 -8.33
N ALA A 103 8.91 4.66 -7.35
CA ALA A 103 9.19 4.89 -5.93
C ALA A 103 10.64 4.52 -5.56
N VAL A 104 11.18 3.45 -6.16
CA VAL A 104 12.58 3.03 -5.97
C VAL A 104 13.55 3.99 -6.64
N ASP A 105 13.31 4.35 -7.90
CA ASP A 105 14.19 5.24 -8.68
C ASP A 105 14.30 6.64 -8.06
N GLU A 106 13.23 7.11 -7.44
CA GLU A 106 13.16 8.41 -6.76
C GLU A 106 13.53 8.34 -5.26
N ASP A 107 13.93 7.16 -4.77
CA ASP A 107 14.33 6.91 -3.36
C ASP A 107 13.26 7.32 -2.32
N LEU A 108 12.00 7.02 -2.63
CA LEU A 108 10.86 7.38 -1.80
C LEU A 108 10.52 6.35 -0.71
N VAL A 109 11.13 5.17 -0.75
CA VAL A 109 10.82 4.03 0.13
C VAL A 109 12.07 3.38 0.68
N GLN A 110 11.98 2.87 1.90
CA GLN A 110 13.04 2.12 2.56
C GLN A 110 12.95 0.63 2.24
N GLY A 111 14.07 -0.08 2.26
CA GLY A 111 14.12 -1.52 2.06
C GLY A 111 13.93 -2.28 3.36
N TYR A 112 13.01 -3.26 3.34
CA TYR A 112 12.85 -4.23 4.43
C TYR A 112 12.58 -5.62 3.89
N LYS A 113 13.38 -6.60 4.31
CA LYS A 113 13.20 -8.01 3.95
C LYS A 113 12.51 -8.73 5.10
N THR A 114 11.25 -9.08 4.90
CA THR A 114 10.45 -9.79 5.92
C THR A 114 11.03 -11.18 6.20
N SER A 115 10.62 -11.82 7.30
CA SER A 115 11.01 -13.20 7.63
C SER A 115 10.60 -14.24 6.57
N TYR A 116 9.67 -13.89 5.69
CA TYR A 116 9.20 -14.73 4.58
C TYR A 116 9.80 -14.34 3.23
N TRP A 117 10.77 -13.44 3.20
CA TRP A 117 11.36 -12.89 1.98
C TRP A 117 11.82 -13.95 0.98
N ASP A 118 12.48 -14.99 1.46
CA ASP A 118 12.98 -16.09 0.62
C ASP A 118 11.87 -16.94 0.01
N SER A 119 10.66 -16.88 0.58
CA SER A 119 9.47 -17.58 0.07
C SER A 119 8.74 -16.80 -1.02
N VAL A 120 9.01 -15.50 -1.15
CA VAL A 120 8.44 -14.66 -2.22
C VAL A 120 9.20 -14.94 -3.51
N PRO A 121 8.52 -15.26 -4.63
CA PRO A 121 9.18 -15.48 -5.92
C PRO A 121 10.00 -14.26 -6.37
N ASP A 122 11.12 -14.49 -7.05
CA ASP A 122 12.02 -13.39 -7.48
C ASP A 122 11.34 -12.36 -8.38
N TRP A 123 10.37 -12.80 -9.20
CA TRP A 123 9.60 -11.89 -10.04
C TRP A 123 8.63 -10.99 -9.27
N ALA A 124 8.36 -11.30 -7.99
CA ALA A 124 7.37 -10.64 -7.15
C ALA A 124 8.01 -9.76 -6.06
N LYS A 125 9.30 -9.46 -6.15
CA LYS A 125 10.00 -8.65 -5.15
C LYS A 125 11.19 -7.89 -5.73
N GLY A 126 11.52 -6.75 -5.13
CA GLY A 126 12.75 -6.02 -5.41
C GLY A 126 13.93 -6.60 -4.63
N GLU A 127 15.09 -6.76 -5.25
CA GLU A 127 16.27 -7.39 -4.65
C GLU A 127 16.70 -6.71 -3.34
N ASP A 128 16.51 -5.40 -3.25
CA ASP A 128 16.86 -4.55 -2.10
C ASP A 128 15.79 -4.50 -0.99
N GLY A 129 14.66 -5.19 -1.17
CA GLY A 129 13.56 -5.20 -0.20
C GLY A 129 12.67 -3.96 -0.22
N LYS A 130 12.83 -3.06 -1.19
CA LYS A 130 12.06 -1.81 -1.27
C LYS A 130 10.61 -2.00 -1.69
N TRP A 131 10.29 -3.14 -2.33
CA TRP A 131 8.92 -3.49 -2.72
C TRP A 131 8.71 -5.00 -2.81
N MET A 132 7.48 -5.43 -2.69
CA MET A 132 7.02 -6.78 -3.00
C MET A 132 5.59 -6.74 -3.51
N ILE A 133 5.24 -7.69 -4.38
CA ILE A 133 3.85 -7.86 -4.82
C ILE A 133 3.08 -8.59 -3.74
N ALA A 134 2.07 -7.94 -3.17
CA ALA A 134 1.20 -8.52 -2.15
C ALA A 134 0.09 -9.39 -2.77
N TYR A 135 -0.40 -9.03 -3.95
CA TYR A 135 -1.42 -9.75 -4.70
C TYR A 135 -1.33 -9.44 -6.20
N THR A 136 -1.98 -10.26 -7.02
CA THR A 136 -2.07 -10.06 -8.45
C THR A 136 -3.51 -10.23 -8.93
N GLY A 137 -3.87 -9.50 -9.97
CA GLY A 137 -5.12 -9.67 -10.70
C GLY A 137 -4.88 -10.16 -12.12
N ALA A 138 -5.84 -10.89 -12.67
CA ALA A 138 -5.85 -11.25 -14.08
C ALA A 138 -6.83 -10.35 -14.83
N THR A 139 -6.38 -9.77 -15.95
CA THR A 139 -7.29 -9.09 -16.87
C THR A 139 -8.17 -10.13 -17.56
N THR A 140 -9.47 -9.98 -17.45
CA THR A 140 -10.45 -10.86 -18.09
C THR A 140 -11.36 -10.07 -19.02
N PHE A 141 -11.89 -10.77 -20.03
CA PHE A 141 -12.95 -10.21 -20.87
C PHE A 141 -14.30 -10.50 -20.24
N LEU A 142 -15.04 -9.46 -19.94
CA LEU A 142 -16.44 -9.56 -19.51
C LEU A 142 -17.32 -9.18 -20.69
N THR A 143 -18.15 -10.11 -21.15
CA THR A 143 -19.01 -9.91 -22.33
C THR A 143 -20.48 -9.95 -21.92
N ASN A 144 -21.26 -8.95 -22.33
CA ASN A 144 -22.72 -9.03 -22.26
C ASN A 144 -23.21 -9.99 -23.33
N THR A 145 -23.53 -11.22 -22.95
CA THR A 145 -23.95 -12.28 -23.87
C THR A 145 -25.36 -12.09 -24.43
N ASP A 146 -26.13 -11.17 -23.89
CA ASP A 146 -27.45 -10.79 -24.47
C ASP A 146 -27.32 -9.90 -25.70
N GLU A 147 -26.18 -9.19 -25.83
CA GLU A 147 -25.91 -8.25 -26.92
C GLU A 147 -24.83 -8.76 -27.89
N VAL A 148 -23.97 -9.66 -27.43
CA VAL A 148 -22.82 -10.15 -28.19
C VAL A 148 -22.90 -11.66 -28.35
N GLU A 149 -23.29 -12.11 -29.57
CA GLU A 149 -23.45 -13.53 -29.86
C GLU A 149 -22.14 -14.30 -29.85
N ASN A 150 -21.06 -13.68 -30.35
CA ASN A 150 -19.71 -14.29 -30.41
C ASN A 150 -18.76 -13.52 -29.52
N ALA A 151 -18.65 -13.94 -28.26
CA ALA A 151 -17.74 -13.32 -27.28
C ALA A 151 -16.28 -13.44 -27.72
N PRO A 152 -15.47 -12.37 -27.62
CA PRO A 152 -14.05 -12.44 -27.91
C PRO A 152 -13.35 -13.33 -26.88
N THR A 153 -12.36 -14.10 -27.31
CA THR A 153 -11.56 -15.00 -26.48
C THR A 153 -10.09 -14.56 -26.39
N SER A 154 -9.72 -13.58 -27.20
CA SER A 154 -8.36 -13.06 -27.27
C SER A 154 -8.34 -11.56 -27.57
N TRP A 155 -7.22 -10.91 -27.32
CA TRP A 155 -6.98 -9.53 -27.74
C TRP A 155 -7.02 -9.37 -29.26
N ALA A 156 -6.64 -10.41 -30.01
CA ALA A 156 -6.73 -10.40 -31.47
C ALA A 156 -8.19 -10.35 -31.94
N ASP A 157 -9.08 -11.12 -31.30
CA ASP A 157 -10.51 -11.10 -31.61
C ASP A 157 -11.09 -9.69 -31.38
N ILE A 158 -10.70 -9.05 -30.27
CA ILE A 158 -11.14 -7.68 -29.95
C ILE A 158 -10.65 -6.69 -31.02
N LYS A 159 -9.36 -6.79 -31.40
CA LYS A 159 -8.74 -5.89 -32.37
C LYS A 159 -9.34 -6.02 -33.76
N ASP A 160 -9.61 -7.26 -34.19
CA ASP A 160 -10.04 -7.57 -35.55
C ASP A 160 -11.58 -7.66 -35.69
N GLY A 161 -12.30 -7.63 -34.56
CA GLY A 161 -13.74 -7.69 -34.48
C GLY A 161 -14.41 -6.31 -34.41
N ASP A 162 -15.74 -6.31 -34.50
CA ASP A 162 -16.58 -5.11 -34.37
C ASP A 162 -17.25 -5.09 -32.99
N TYR A 163 -16.44 -4.82 -31.95
CA TYR A 163 -16.87 -4.76 -30.56
C TYR A 163 -16.86 -3.34 -30.02
N THR A 164 -17.85 -2.99 -29.21
CA THR A 164 -17.74 -1.83 -28.31
C THR A 164 -17.08 -2.27 -27.04
N VAL A 165 -15.94 -1.67 -26.73
CA VAL A 165 -15.09 -2.06 -25.59
C VAL A 165 -15.06 -0.95 -24.55
N ALA A 166 -15.33 -1.28 -23.28
CA ALA A 166 -15.08 -0.41 -22.15
C ALA A 166 -13.77 -0.82 -21.46
N LEU A 167 -12.88 0.13 -21.28
CA LEU A 167 -11.61 -0.03 -20.60
C LEU A 167 -11.51 0.96 -19.45
N GLY A 168 -10.78 0.60 -18.39
CA GLY A 168 -10.37 1.56 -17.40
C GLY A 168 -9.37 2.57 -17.98
N ASP A 169 -9.18 3.70 -17.31
CA ASP A 169 -8.16 4.66 -17.69
C ASP A 169 -6.77 4.04 -17.47
N ILE A 170 -6.03 3.84 -18.55
CA ILE A 170 -4.70 3.24 -18.52
C ILE A 170 -3.65 4.15 -17.85
N ASN A 171 -3.97 5.42 -17.61
CA ASN A 171 -3.10 6.38 -16.94
C ASN A 171 -3.46 6.58 -15.46
N GLY A 172 -4.57 6.01 -15.00
CA GLY A 172 -5.08 6.22 -13.65
C GLY A 172 -4.48 5.32 -12.56
N GLY A 173 -3.71 4.33 -12.95
CA GLY A 173 -3.02 3.41 -12.00
C GLY A 173 -3.91 2.33 -11.44
#